data_1fe6d74d03c67247f2abb2c3ef9d8c5b
#
_entry.id   1fe6d74d03c67247f2abb2c3ef9d8c5b
#
_cell.length_a   1.000
_cell.length_b   1.000
_cell.length_c   1.000
_cell.angle_alpha   90.00
_cell.angle_beta   90.00
_cell.angle_gamma   90.00
#
_symmetry.space_group_name_H-M   'P 1'
#
loop_
_entity.id
_entity.type
_entity.pdbx_description
1 polymer ?
#
loop_
_entity_poly.entity_id
_entity_poly.type
_entity_poly.pdbx_seq_one_letter_code
_entity_poly.pdbx_strand_id
1 'polypeptide(L)'
;MIHNNKAESKFPAAIWSEFGTKIIQGLELKKTSKGEYHGPCPSCAGKDRFWIKEHNGEVLVHCRQCNDFKEIKDRMRDMSLWPTENHVSVIQVERTDNIIWPERDTSITHPYLDKKKLNLNNAIIDGDNLCIPIIDPNGKRVGHQLITAEGRKKFSYQMPVTGNFSVVGGPIVDFAYVAEGWATAATIYEATGKPAVFGLNAGNIPAVVDNLLQAKPDCTFVVAGDNDEAGIKACERAQEDHDVEYIIPDIEGWDYSDMWLERGPDVTAEALKIESVLSQVFFPYDAKPQLSRNYLMKGWFGEGQMSVIYGPSNVGKSFFVLDIAWHIAASQTWNNNKVSGGSVLYLATEGGMAFHNRVVAMRQHYTDHKDVKLAVRPSPVNMLDANVDMNVLAKLCREVARIHGPVKMIIIDTLSRAMSGANENSPEDMTKFIGNCDQLRELTGAHVATVHHSGKDKAAGARGHSSLRAATDTEIELDYNEETGLRSAKATKQRDMETGAVFNFKLKVIELGQDDDGDAVTTCVITKASSEEIEDANRPQIKGKNQTLLRSVFKQLRSEGLGNPNPGGVGWPEPRAYH
;
A
#
# COMPACT_ATOMS: atom_id res chain seq x y z
N MET A 1 -14.84 44.19 -34.88
CA MET A 1 -15.13 45.49 -34.25
C MET A 1 -16.46 45.36 -33.56
N ILE A 2 -16.49 45.01 -32.30
CA ILE A 2 -17.71 45.01 -31.48
C ILE A 2 -17.45 46.00 -30.36
N HIS A 3 -18.26 47.04 -30.34
CA HIS A 3 -18.19 48.19 -29.48
C HIS A 3 -18.39 47.79 -28.01
N ASN A 4 -17.40 48.15 -27.17
CA ASN A 4 -17.53 48.26 -25.73
C ASN A 4 -18.47 49.44 -25.40
N ASN A 5 -19.71 49.16 -25.08
CA ASN A 5 -20.59 50.10 -24.40
C ASN A 5 -20.65 49.75 -22.91
N LYS A 6 -19.76 50.36 -22.12
CA LYS A 6 -19.96 50.56 -20.70
C LYS A 6 -21.04 51.59 -20.52
N ALA A 7 -22.29 51.18 -20.48
CA ALA A 7 -23.38 52.01 -19.93
C ALA A 7 -23.53 51.61 -18.45
N GLU A 8 -22.99 52.41 -17.55
CA GLU A 8 -23.44 52.47 -16.16
C GLU A 8 -24.86 52.96 -16.14
N SER A 9 -25.84 52.06 -16.26
CA SER A 9 -27.23 52.40 -15.96
C SER A 9 -27.39 52.42 -14.44
N LYS A 10 -27.43 53.61 -13.85
CA LYS A 10 -28.03 53.84 -12.53
C LYS A 10 -29.50 53.48 -12.64
N PHE A 11 -29.86 52.24 -12.28
CA PHE A 11 -31.24 51.82 -12.13
C PHE A 11 -31.82 52.54 -10.94
N PRO A 12 -33.04 53.17 -11.05
CA PRO A 12 -33.74 53.71 -9.90
C PRO A 12 -34.01 52.55 -8.91
N ALA A 13 -34.05 52.87 -7.63
CA ALA A 13 -34.36 51.90 -6.59
C ALA A 13 -35.68 51.22 -6.95
N ALA A 14 -35.62 49.94 -7.28
CA ALA A 14 -36.80 49.14 -7.66
C ALA A 14 -37.77 49.16 -6.49
N ILE A 15 -38.96 49.70 -6.73
CA ILE A 15 -40.11 49.58 -5.80
C ILE A 15 -40.58 48.14 -5.98
N TRP A 16 -40.26 47.31 -5.00
CA TRP A 16 -40.70 45.92 -4.99
C TRP A 16 -42.22 45.88 -4.90
N SER A 17 -42.85 45.04 -5.71
CA SER A 17 -44.27 44.72 -5.59
C SER A 17 -44.62 44.22 -4.19
N GLU A 18 -45.84 44.35 -3.78
CA GLU A 18 -46.32 43.78 -2.51
C GLU A 18 -45.99 42.29 -2.41
N PHE A 19 -46.08 41.59 -3.53
CA PHE A 19 -45.74 40.16 -3.63
C PHE A 19 -44.27 39.89 -3.43
N GLY A 20 -43.36 40.57 -4.12
CA GLY A 20 -41.93 40.42 -3.97
C GLY A 20 -41.46 40.75 -2.56
N THR A 21 -42.03 41.81 -1.96
CA THR A 21 -41.77 42.22 -0.58
C THR A 21 -42.18 41.13 0.41
N LYS A 22 -43.33 40.48 0.20
CA LYS A 22 -43.83 39.39 1.05
C LYS A 22 -42.92 38.18 1.04
N ILE A 23 -42.38 37.80 -0.13
CA ILE A 23 -41.41 36.70 -0.24
C ILE A 23 -40.10 37.04 0.47
N ILE A 24 -39.58 38.26 0.26
CA ILE A 24 -38.33 38.71 0.89
C ILE A 24 -38.43 38.64 2.41
N GLN A 25 -39.52 39.12 2.99
CA GLN A 25 -39.76 39.10 4.42
C GLN A 25 -40.03 37.68 4.95
N GLY A 26 -40.85 36.90 4.27
CA GLY A 26 -41.25 35.57 4.70
C GLY A 26 -40.13 34.53 4.65
N LEU A 27 -39.14 34.70 3.77
CA LEU A 27 -37.97 33.87 3.68
C LEU A 27 -36.71 34.51 4.27
N GLU A 28 -36.81 35.68 4.90
CA GLU A 28 -35.71 36.44 5.51
C GLU A 28 -34.53 36.68 4.55
N LEU A 29 -34.82 37.00 3.28
CA LEU A 29 -33.80 37.12 2.25
C LEU A 29 -32.94 38.36 2.44
N LYS A 30 -31.65 38.25 2.18
CA LYS A 30 -30.66 39.32 2.31
C LYS A 30 -30.38 39.99 0.96
N LYS A 31 -30.35 41.32 0.95
CA LYS A 31 -30.07 42.12 -0.26
C LYS A 31 -28.62 42.01 -0.66
N THR A 32 -28.36 41.83 -1.96
CA THR A 32 -27.03 41.87 -2.54
C THR A 32 -26.70 43.20 -3.17
N SER A 33 -25.42 43.42 -3.51
CA SER A 33 -24.96 44.64 -4.19
C SER A 33 -25.56 44.84 -5.59
N LYS A 34 -26.13 43.79 -6.19
CA LYS A 34 -26.75 43.82 -7.54
C LYS A 34 -28.28 44.07 -7.52
N GLY A 35 -28.86 44.40 -6.37
CA GLY A 35 -30.28 44.64 -6.26
C GLY A 35 -31.18 43.39 -6.22
N GLU A 36 -30.59 42.24 -6.05
CA GLU A 36 -31.24 40.94 -5.87
C GLU A 36 -31.28 40.58 -4.39
N TYR A 37 -32.16 39.65 -3.98
CA TYR A 37 -32.18 39.10 -2.63
C TYR A 37 -31.90 37.61 -2.65
N HIS A 38 -31.12 37.15 -1.68
CA HIS A 38 -30.69 35.77 -1.53
C HIS A 38 -30.99 35.21 -0.14
N GLY A 39 -31.22 33.91 -0.05
CA GLY A 39 -31.44 33.25 1.23
C GLY A 39 -31.77 31.77 1.08
N PRO A 40 -32.38 31.19 2.14
CA PRO A 40 -32.73 29.78 2.14
C PRO A 40 -33.77 29.44 1.07
N CYS A 41 -33.57 28.29 0.43
CA CYS A 41 -34.56 27.80 -0.54
C CYS A 41 -35.71 27.11 0.18
N PRO A 42 -36.97 27.46 -0.14
CA PRO A 42 -38.14 26.85 0.49
C PRO A 42 -38.36 25.39 0.16
N SER A 43 -37.76 24.89 -0.94
CA SER A 43 -37.81 23.48 -1.36
C SER A 43 -36.64 22.68 -0.77
N CYS A 44 -35.40 23.04 -1.07
CA CYS A 44 -34.23 22.23 -0.70
C CYS A 44 -33.50 22.68 0.56
N ALA A 45 -34.03 23.65 1.31
CA ALA A 45 -33.50 24.18 2.58
C ALA A 45 -32.04 24.70 2.55
N GLY A 46 -31.42 24.85 1.40
CA GLY A 46 -30.07 25.39 1.28
C GLY A 46 -29.99 26.85 1.70
N LYS A 47 -29.05 27.20 2.60
CA LYS A 47 -28.99 28.45 3.35
C LYS A 47 -28.86 29.74 2.51
N ASP A 48 -28.26 29.68 1.31
CA ASP A 48 -27.95 30.87 0.49
C ASP A 48 -28.04 30.59 -1.01
N ARG A 49 -28.99 29.77 -1.43
CA ARG A 49 -29.10 29.25 -2.80
C ARG A 49 -30.32 29.76 -3.55
N PHE A 50 -31.31 30.24 -2.84
CA PHE A 50 -32.49 30.83 -3.42
C PHE A 50 -32.27 32.33 -3.63
N TRP A 51 -32.69 32.84 -4.79
CA TRP A 51 -32.67 34.25 -5.06
C TRP A 51 -33.97 34.73 -5.73
N ILE A 52 -34.24 36.00 -5.54
CA ILE A 52 -35.38 36.67 -6.11
C ILE A 52 -34.93 38.01 -6.67
N LYS A 53 -35.48 38.36 -7.83
CA LYS A 53 -35.29 39.65 -8.49
C LYS A 53 -36.61 40.10 -9.09
N GLU A 54 -36.91 41.39 -9.03
CA GLU A 54 -38.02 41.98 -9.75
C GLU A 54 -37.51 42.79 -10.93
N HIS A 55 -38.10 42.56 -12.11
CA HIS A 55 -37.76 43.24 -13.34
C HIS A 55 -39.03 43.50 -14.14
N ASN A 56 -39.30 44.78 -14.49
CA ASN A 56 -40.47 45.19 -15.26
C ASN A 56 -41.81 44.70 -14.70
N GLY A 57 -41.96 44.66 -13.37
CA GLY A 57 -43.18 44.19 -12.71
C GLY A 57 -43.33 42.66 -12.64
N GLU A 58 -42.34 41.92 -13.10
CA GLU A 58 -42.30 40.48 -12.99
C GLU A 58 -41.31 40.03 -11.89
N VAL A 59 -41.72 39.05 -11.11
CA VAL A 59 -40.91 38.49 -10.03
C VAL A 59 -40.21 37.24 -10.53
N LEU A 60 -38.89 37.32 -10.67
CA LEU A 60 -38.02 36.22 -11.05
C LEU A 60 -37.54 35.49 -9.82
N VAL A 61 -37.70 34.18 -9.75
CA VAL A 61 -37.23 33.32 -8.65
C VAL A 61 -36.38 32.16 -9.18
N HIS A 62 -35.37 31.80 -8.39
CA HIS A 62 -34.49 30.72 -8.77
C HIS A 62 -33.76 30.15 -7.55
N CYS A 63 -33.58 28.83 -7.53
CA CYS A 63 -32.63 28.16 -6.64
C CYS A 63 -31.46 27.61 -7.40
N ARG A 64 -30.24 27.90 -6.96
CA ARG A 64 -29.02 27.46 -7.60
C ARG A 64 -28.77 25.94 -7.50
N GLN A 65 -29.52 25.25 -6.64
CA GLN A 65 -29.34 23.80 -6.42
C GLN A 65 -30.48 22.99 -7.01
N CYS A 66 -31.69 23.08 -6.49
CA CYS A 66 -32.77 22.20 -6.89
C CYS A 66 -33.40 22.59 -8.23
N ASN A 67 -33.38 23.86 -8.60
CA ASN A 67 -33.99 24.39 -9.83
C ASN A 67 -35.42 23.90 -10.12
N ASP A 68 -36.11 23.39 -9.09
CA ASP A 68 -37.48 22.90 -9.20
C ASP A 68 -38.48 24.01 -8.88
N PHE A 69 -38.89 24.71 -9.96
CA PHE A 69 -39.81 25.81 -9.83
C PHE A 69 -41.19 25.37 -9.31
N LYS A 70 -41.62 24.18 -9.68
CA LYS A 70 -42.93 23.65 -9.26
C LYS A 70 -42.94 23.41 -7.75
N GLU A 71 -41.94 22.73 -7.22
CA GLU A 71 -41.83 22.45 -5.81
C GLU A 71 -41.57 23.73 -5.00
N ILE A 72 -40.73 24.64 -5.49
CA ILE A 72 -40.52 25.95 -4.89
C ILE A 72 -41.87 26.70 -4.76
N LYS A 73 -42.65 26.71 -5.84
CA LYS A 73 -43.98 27.36 -5.87
C LYS A 73 -44.95 26.71 -4.87
N ASP A 74 -45.00 25.39 -4.85
CA ASP A 74 -45.93 24.67 -3.97
C ASP A 74 -45.57 24.88 -2.49
N ARG A 75 -44.28 24.83 -2.13
CA ARG A 75 -43.79 25.16 -0.78
C ARG A 75 -44.06 26.60 -0.39
N MET A 76 -43.88 27.55 -1.31
CA MET A 76 -44.20 28.95 -1.04
C MET A 76 -45.71 29.16 -0.88
N ARG A 77 -46.58 28.39 -1.52
CA ARG A 77 -48.03 28.37 -1.29
C ARG A 77 -48.35 27.84 0.10
N ASP A 78 -47.75 26.75 0.51
CA ASP A 78 -47.91 26.19 1.86
C ASP A 78 -47.54 27.22 2.95
N MET A 79 -46.50 28.01 2.67
CA MET A 79 -46.06 29.11 3.54
C MET A 79 -46.91 30.39 3.41
N SER A 80 -47.95 30.40 2.59
CA SER A 80 -48.78 31.58 2.27
C SER A 80 -47.97 32.75 1.68
N LEU A 81 -46.84 32.45 1.04
CA LEU A 81 -45.97 33.44 0.40
C LEU A 81 -46.22 33.56 -1.12
N TRP A 82 -47.08 32.72 -1.70
CA TRP A 82 -47.44 32.74 -3.12
C TRP A 82 -48.88 33.20 -3.31
N PRO A 83 -49.19 34.10 -4.29
CA PRO A 83 -50.54 34.60 -4.50
C PRO A 83 -51.48 33.50 -4.98
N THR A 84 -52.74 33.58 -4.57
CA THR A 84 -53.81 32.66 -4.98
C THR A 84 -54.39 33.01 -6.34
N GLU A 85 -54.25 34.24 -6.80
CA GLU A 85 -54.76 34.73 -8.06
C GLU A 85 -53.65 35.07 -9.06
N ASN A 86 -53.90 34.85 -10.36
CA ASN A 86 -52.90 34.89 -11.46
C ASN A 86 -52.51 36.32 -11.93
N HIS A 87 -52.37 37.29 -11.02
CA HIS A 87 -52.05 38.66 -11.41
C HIS A 87 -50.57 39.04 -11.40
N VAL A 88 -49.68 38.12 -11.02
CA VAL A 88 -48.24 38.36 -11.07
C VAL A 88 -47.60 37.36 -12.01
N SER A 89 -46.98 37.84 -13.08
CA SER A 89 -46.18 37.00 -13.95
C SER A 89 -44.89 36.61 -13.23
N VAL A 90 -44.79 35.34 -12.88
CA VAL A 90 -43.54 34.77 -12.36
C VAL A 90 -42.94 33.89 -13.43
N ILE A 91 -41.79 34.28 -13.87
CA ILE A 91 -41.07 33.54 -14.92
C ILE A 91 -39.97 32.71 -14.28
N GLN A 92 -40.02 31.43 -14.53
CA GLN A 92 -38.84 30.56 -14.33
C GLN A 92 -37.81 30.93 -15.38
N VAL A 93 -36.62 31.31 -14.97
CA VAL A 93 -35.52 31.50 -15.91
C VAL A 93 -35.08 30.11 -16.39
N GLU A 94 -35.58 29.71 -17.55
CA GLU A 94 -35.06 28.54 -18.23
C GLU A 94 -33.62 28.80 -18.64
N ARG A 95 -32.78 27.82 -18.38
CA ARG A 95 -31.37 27.88 -18.76
C ARG A 95 -31.20 27.24 -20.12
N THR A 96 -30.91 28.03 -21.06
CA THR A 96 -30.35 27.60 -22.33
C THR A 96 -28.89 28.01 -22.35
N ASP A 97 -28.01 27.05 -22.25
CA ASP A 97 -26.62 27.27 -22.61
C ASP A 97 -26.57 27.32 -24.16
N ASN A 98 -26.68 28.53 -24.69
CA ASN A 98 -26.51 28.76 -26.11
C ASN A 98 -25.02 28.74 -26.52
N ILE A 99 -24.19 27.96 -25.81
CA ILE A 99 -22.81 27.84 -26.19
C ILE A 99 -22.72 27.00 -27.44
N ILE A 100 -22.30 27.62 -28.52
CA ILE A 100 -21.80 26.94 -29.71
C ILE A 100 -20.45 26.36 -29.32
N TRP A 101 -20.38 25.05 -29.10
CA TRP A 101 -19.15 24.36 -28.77
C TRP A 101 -18.22 24.42 -30.01
N PRO A 102 -17.01 25.00 -29.88
CA PRO A 102 -16.03 24.99 -30.97
C PRO A 102 -15.67 23.54 -31.33
N GLU A 103 -15.30 23.31 -32.57
CA GLU A 103 -14.70 22.04 -32.96
C GLU A 103 -13.41 21.84 -32.20
N ARG A 104 -13.13 20.58 -31.82
CA ARG A 104 -11.95 20.23 -31.04
C ARG A 104 -10.67 20.45 -31.84
N ASP A 105 -9.90 21.46 -31.50
CA ASP A 105 -8.55 21.67 -32.03
C ASP A 105 -7.52 21.01 -31.12
N THR A 106 -6.93 19.90 -31.56
CA THR A 106 -5.92 19.14 -30.81
C THR A 106 -4.50 19.67 -30.98
N SER A 107 -4.31 20.67 -31.83
CA SER A 107 -2.99 21.27 -32.08
C SER A 107 -2.61 22.39 -31.10
N ILE A 108 -3.57 22.88 -30.32
CA ILE A 108 -3.38 24.00 -29.39
C ILE A 108 -3.15 23.48 -27.98
N THR A 109 -2.05 23.89 -27.36
CA THR A 109 -1.76 23.65 -25.94
C THR A 109 -2.36 24.76 -25.08
N HIS A 110 -2.62 24.45 -23.80
CA HIS A 110 -3.14 25.41 -22.85
C HIS A 110 -2.27 25.40 -21.57
N PRO A 111 -1.87 26.56 -21.01
CA PRO A 111 -0.93 26.63 -19.89
C PRO A 111 -1.33 25.80 -18.66
N TYR A 112 -2.62 25.65 -18.41
CA TYR A 112 -3.12 24.80 -17.32
C TYR A 112 -2.84 23.32 -17.59
N LEU A 113 -2.98 22.86 -18.84
CA LEU A 113 -2.66 21.48 -19.24
C LEU A 113 -1.18 21.20 -19.11
N ASP A 114 -0.33 22.12 -19.57
CA ASP A 114 1.12 22.02 -19.47
C ASP A 114 1.56 21.93 -17.98
N LYS A 115 0.98 22.78 -17.12
CA LYS A 115 1.22 22.75 -15.68
C LYS A 115 0.82 21.42 -15.03
N LYS A 116 -0.30 20.84 -15.45
CA LYS A 116 -0.83 19.59 -14.91
C LYS A 116 -0.30 18.35 -15.66
N LYS A 117 0.48 18.53 -16.73
CA LYS A 117 1.01 17.47 -17.61
C LYS A 117 -0.10 16.58 -18.17
N LEU A 118 -1.20 17.19 -18.58
CA LEU A 118 -2.41 16.51 -19.07
C LEU A 118 -2.68 16.84 -20.53
N ASN A 119 -3.32 15.90 -21.23
CA ASN A 119 -3.88 16.14 -22.55
C ASN A 119 -5.21 16.89 -22.46
N LEU A 120 -5.70 17.34 -23.61
CA LEU A 120 -6.97 18.07 -23.72
C LEU A 120 -8.19 17.24 -23.28
N ASN A 121 -8.14 15.93 -23.45
CA ASN A 121 -9.21 14.99 -23.10
C ASN A 121 -10.57 15.41 -23.68
N ASN A 122 -11.60 15.60 -22.82
CA ASN A 122 -12.92 16.07 -23.22
C ASN A 122 -13.09 17.60 -23.13
N ALA A 123 -12.04 18.34 -22.74
CA ALA A 123 -12.07 19.80 -22.70
C ALA A 123 -11.99 20.38 -24.11
N ILE A 124 -12.44 21.62 -24.23
CA ILE A 124 -12.41 22.40 -25.46
C ILE A 124 -11.74 23.73 -25.13
N ILE A 125 -10.92 24.25 -26.02
CA ILE A 125 -10.29 25.56 -25.84
C ILE A 125 -11.25 26.64 -26.37
N ASP A 126 -11.63 27.56 -25.49
CA ASP A 126 -12.46 28.71 -25.80
C ASP A 126 -11.72 29.99 -25.40
N GLY A 127 -11.11 30.64 -26.37
CA GLY A 127 -10.18 31.76 -26.14
C GLY A 127 -9.01 31.34 -25.27
N ASP A 128 -8.82 32.00 -24.14
CA ASP A 128 -7.76 31.74 -23.15
C ASP A 128 -8.19 30.73 -22.06
N ASN A 129 -9.32 30.05 -22.23
CA ASN A 129 -9.85 29.15 -21.21
C ASN A 129 -10.04 27.73 -21.73
N LEU A 130 -9.92 26.74 -20.83
CA LEU A 130 -10.46 25.40 -21.04
C LEU A 130 -11.94 25.40 -20.68
N CYS A 131 -12.76 24.89 -21.57
CA CYS A 131 -14.20 24.73 -21.40
C CYS A 131 -14.53 23.25 -21.28
N ILE A 132 -14.98 22.80 -20.12
CA ILE A 132 -15.34 21.41 -19.84
C ILE A 132 -16.85 21.29 -19.89
N PRO A 133 -17.42 20.49 -20.81
CA PRO A 133 -18.86 20.30 -20.92
C PRO A 133 -19.43 19.55 -19.71
N ILE A 134 -20.53 20.01 -19.17
CA ILE A 134 -21.27 19.34 -18.09
C ILE A 134 -22.59 18.83 -18.64
N ILE A 135 -22.93 17.60 -18.31
CA ILE A 135 -24.14 16.90 -18.77
C ILE A 135 -25.02 16.48 -17.59
N ASP A 136 -26.29 16.30 -17.86
CA ASP A 136 -27.21 15.61 -16.95
C ASP A 136 -27.12 14.08 -17.13
N PRO A 137 -27.78 13.27 -16.29
CA PRO A 137 -27.78 11.81 -16.40
C PRO A 137 -28.29 11.26 -17.74
N ASN A 138 -29.05 12.04 -18.49
CA ASN A 138 -29.56 11.69 -19.83
C ASN A 138 -28.59 12.08 -20.96
N GLY A 139 -27.40 12.59 -20.61
CA GLY A 139 -26.41 13.04 -21.59
C GLY A 139 -26.68 14.42 -22.21
N LYS A 140 -27.70 15.14 -21.77
CA LYS A 140 -28.00 16.51 -22.26
C LYS A 140 -27.03 17.49 -21.59
N ARG A 141 -26.42 18.36 -22.37
CA ARG A 141 -25.57 19.44 -21.85
C ARG A 141 -26.40 20.44 -21.06
N VAL A 142 -25.95 20.70 -19.82
CA VAL A 142 -26.61 21.64 -18.89
C VAL A 142 -25.74 22.86 -18.58
N GLY A 143 -24.47 22.83 -19.02
CA GLY A 143 -23.53 23.92 -18.81
C GLY A 143 -22.09 23.50 -19.07
N HIS A 144 -21.17 24.27 -18.51
CA HIS A 144 -19.74 24.00 -18.59
C HIS A 144 -19.00 24.52 -17.36
N GLN A 145 -17.79 24.04 -17.14
CA GLN A 145 -16.78 24.64 -16.28
C GLN A 145 -15.71 25.30 -17.16
N LEU A 146 -15.40 26.57 -16.89
CA LEU A 146 -14.23 27.27 -17.45
C LEU A 146 -13.07 27.16 -16.49
N ILE A 147 -11.87 26.87 -17.01
CA ILE A 147 -10.61 26.87 -16.28
C ILE A 147 -9.66 27.83 -16.99
N THR A 148 -9.21 28.88 -16.30
CA THR A 148 -8.26 29.85 -16.87
C THR A 148 -6.84 29.26 -16.91
N ALA A 149 -5.92 29.94 -17.59
CA ALA A 149 -4.50 29.60 -17.62
C ALA A 149 -3.89 29.47 -16.21
N GLU A 150 -4.31 30.30 -15.26
CA GLU A 150 -3.86 30.26 -13.85
C GLU A 150 -4.54 29.17 -13.02
N GLY A 151 -5.54 28.46 -13.59
CA GLY A 151 -6.28 27.39 -12.90
C GLY A 151 -7.50 27.84 -12.12
N ARG A 152 -7.97 29.10 -12.31
CA ARG A 152 -9.23 29.54 -11.70
C ARG A 152 -10.40 28.85 -12.37
N LYS A 153 -11.29 28.27 -11.57
CA LYS A 153 -12.46 27.49 -12.04
C LYS A 153 -13.73 28.32 -11.88
N LYS A 154 -14.59 28.30 -12.90
CA LYS A 154 -15.88 28.99 -12.88
C LYS A 154 -16.91 28.18 -13.67
N PHE A 155 -18.06 27.93 -13.08
CA PHE A 155 -19.20 27.32 -13.80
C PHE A 155 -19.97 28.34 -14.61
N SER A 156 -20.63 27.90 -15.67
CA SER A 156 -21.56 28.72 -16.42
C SER A 156 -22.65 29.28 -15.51
N TYR A 157 -23.12 30.45 -15.87
CA TYR A 157 -24.10 31.17 -15.03
C TYR A 157 -25.34 30.33 -14.80
N GLN A 158 -25.75 30.22 -13.55
CA GLN A 158 -26.92 29.46 -13.13
C GLN A 158 -26.94 27.95 -13.48
N MET A 159 -25.82 27.31 -13.79
CA MET A 159 -25.78 25.87 -14.07
C MET A 159 -26.25 25.03 -12.86
N PRO A 160 -27.14 24.04 -13.05
CA PRO A 160 -27.47 23.10 -11.99
C PRO A 160 -26.24 22.22 -11.69
N VAL A 161 -25.96 21.98 -10.42
CA VAL A 161 -24.79 21.20 -9.98
C VAL A 161 -25.20 19.78 -9.58
N THR A 162 -26.28 19.66 -8.81
CA THR A 162 -26.68 18.40 -8.20
C THR A 162 -26.90 17.28 -9.21
N GLY A 163 -26.14 16.21 -9.07
CA GLY A 163 -26.21 15.00 -9.88
C GLY A 163 -25.70 15.15 -11.33
N ASN A 164 -25.25 16.36 -11.73
CA ASN A 164 -24.66 16.58 -13.05
C ASN A 164 -23.16 16.38 -13.03
N PHE A 165 -22.58 15.99 -14.17
CA PHE A 165 -21.19 15.56 -14.25
C PHE A 165 -20.60 15.76 -15.64
N SER A 166 -19.34 15.42 -15.81
CA SER A 166 -18.68 15.27 -17.11
C SER A 166 -17.96 13.93 -17.16
N VAL A 167 -17.75 13.37 -18.35
CA VAL A 167 -17.04 12.09 -18.53
C VAL A 167 -15.77 12.33 -19.30
N VAL A 168 -14.66 11.86 -18.79
CA VAL A 168 -13.35 11.86 -19.42
C VAL A 168 -13.03 10.44 -19.89
N GLY A 169 -12.48 10.29 -21.08
CA GLY A 169 -11.97 9.01 -21.59
C GLY A 169 -12.96 8.16 -22.39
N GLY A 170 -14.14 8.69 -22.71
CA GLY A 170 -15.08 8.01 -23.60
C GLY A 170 -16.28 7.38 -22.86
N PRO A 171 -17.04 6.50 -23.51
CA PRO A 171 -18.27 5.95 -22.95
C PRO A 171 -17.98 5.01 -21.77
N ILE A 172 -18.81 5.10 -20.73
CA ILE A 172 -18.82 4.16 -19.64
C ILE A 172 -19.52 2.88 -20.10
N VAL A 173 -18.81 1.75 -20.08
CA VAL A 173 -19.34 0.44 -20.53
C VAL A 173 -19.62 -0.46 -19.33
N ASP A 174 -18.60 -0.79 -18.55
CA ASP A 174 -18.64 -1.73 -17.44
C ASP A 174 -18.02 -1.18 -16.14
N PHE A 175 -17.22 -0.13 -16.26
CA PHE A 175 -16.46 0.45 -15.17
C PHE A 175 -16.19 1.94 -15.38
N ALA A 176 -16.21 2.75 -14.30
CA ALA A 176 -15.67 4.10 -14.32
C ALA A 176 -15.24 4.55 -12.91
N TYR A 177 -14.23 5.42 -12.85
CA TYR A 177 -13.93 6.18 -11.65
C TYR A 177 -14.84 7.40 -11.52
N VAL A 178 -15.05 7.87 -10.29
CA VAL A 178 -15.76 9.13 -10.00
C VAL A 178 -14.84 10.00 -9.16
N ALA A 179 -14.48 11.18 -9.67
CA ALA A 179 -13.56 12.11 -9.01
C ALA A 179 -14.17 13.49 -8.83
N GLU A 180 -13.68 14.26 -7.85
CA GLU A 180 -14.19 15.60 -7.55
C GLU A 180 -13.86 16.60 -8.65
N GLY A 181 -12.59 16.65 -9.08
CA GLY A 181 -12.04 17.63 -9.99
C GLY A 181 -11.84 17.11 -11.41
N TRP A 182 -11.96 18.01 -12.43
CA TRP A 182 -11.70 17.62 -13.82
C TRP A 182 -10.24 17.17 -14.03
N ALA A 183 -9.26 17.86 -13.43
CA ALA A 183 -7.86 17.49 -13.56
C ALA A 183 -7.58 16.11 -12.95
N THR A 184 -8.19 15.80 -11.82
CA THR A 184 -8.13 14.48 -11.18
C THR A 184 -8.74 13.41 -12.07
N ALA A 185 -9.93 13.65 -12.65
CA ALA A 185 -10.57 12.72 -13.59
C ALA A 185 -9.72 12.50 -14.86
N ALA A 186 -9.13 13.56 -15.41
CA ALA A 186 -8.25 13.48 -16.59
C ALA A 186 -6.98 12.69 -16.27
N THR A 187 -6.37 12.93 -15.10
CA THR A 187 -5.23 12.16 -14.60
C THR A 187 -5.55 10.67 -14.48
N ILE A 188 -6.69 10.35 -13.88
CA ILE A 188 -7.13 8.95 -13.71
C ILE A 188 -7.27 8.27 -15.07
N TYR A 189 -7.90 8.93 -16.02
CA TYR A 189 -8.01 8.38 -17.37
C TYR A 189 -6.65 8.18 -18.05
N GLU A 190 -5.75 9.15 -17.96
CA GLU A 190 -4.42 9.05 -18.59
C GLU A 190 -3.53 8.00 -17.90
N ALA A 191 -3.68 7.80 -16.58
CA ALA A 191 -2.94 6.78 -15.84
C ALA A 191 -3.45 5.35 -16.10
N THR A 192 -4.78 5.18 -16.23
CA THR A 192 -5.42 3.84 -16.20
C THR A 192 -6.00 3.42 -17.54
N GLY A 193 -6.27 4.35 -18.46
CA GLY A 193 -7.05 4.13 -19.68
C GLY A 193 -8.55 3.86 -19.42
N LYS A 194 -9.03 3.97 -18.18
CA LYS A 194 -10.43 3.75 -17.80
C LYS A 194 -11.19 5.06 -17.74
N PRO A 195 -12.48 5.08 -18.15
CA PRO A 195 -13.31 6.28 -18.04
C PRO A 195 -13.32 6.84 -16.62
N ALA A 196 -13.31 8.16 -16.50
CA ALA A 196 -13.42 8.86 -15.24
C ALA A 196 -14.49 9.96 -15.29
N VAL A 197 -15.34 10.01 -14.29
CA VAL A 197 -16.41 10.97 -14.14
C VAL A 197 -15.93 12.14 -13.29
N PHE A 198 -16.07 13.34 -13.80
CA PHE A 198 -15.84 14.58 -13.06
C PHE A 198 -17.14 15.02 -12.37
N GLY A 199 -17.19 14.90 -11.04
CA GLY A 199 -18.37 15.12 -10.21
C GLY A 199 -18.59 16.58 -9.76
N LEU A 200 -17.79 17.53 -10.23
CA LEU A 200 -17.87 18.98 -10.02
C LEU A 200 -17.35 19.47 -8.66
N ASN A 201 -17.65 18.80 -7.57
CA ASN A 201 -17.16 19.06 -6.21
C ASN A 201 -17.49 17.88 -5.28
N ALA A 202 -16.82 17.79 -4.12
CA ALA A 202 -17.03 16.73 -3.13
C ALA A 202 -18.50 16.54 -2.75
N GLY A 203 -19.21 17.61 -2.45
CA GLY A 203 -20.62 17.55 -2.02
C GLY A 203 -21.58 17.03 -3.08
N ASN A 204 -21.19 16.96 -4.34
CA ASN A 204 -21.98 16.43 -5.45
C ASN A 204 -21.73 14.94 -5.73
N ILE A 205 -20.63 14.37 -5.25
CA ILE A 205 -20.24 12.98 -5.53
C ILE A 205 -21.34 11.97 -5.22
N PRO A 206 -22.00 11.97 -4.03
CA PRO A 206 -23.06 11.00 -3.74
C PRO A 206 -24.22 11.07 -4.76
N ALA A 207 -24.65 12.28 -5.13
CA ALA A 207 -25.72 12.45 -6.09
C ALA A 207 -25.33 12.05 -7.52
N VAL A 208 -24.06 12.20 -7.88
CA VAL A 208 -23.53 11.71 -9.17
C VAL A 208 -23.50 10.19 -9.18
N VAL A 209 -23.03 9.56 -8.11
CA VAL A 209 -23.00 8.09 -7.97
C VAL A 209 -24.42 7.52 -8.05
N ASP A 210 -25.39 8.10 -7.34
CA ASP A 210 -26.79 7.70 -7.43
C ASP A 210 -27.31 7.71 -8.87
N ASN A 211 -27.13 8.82 -9.57
CA ASN A 211 -27.55 8.95 -10.96
C ASN A 211 -26.84 7.97 -11.91
N LEU A 212 -25.56 7.72 -11.69
CA LEU A 212 -24.78 6.77 -12.51
C LEU A 212 -25.28 5.33 -12.31
N LEU A 213 -25.51 4.91 -11.07
CA LEU A 213 -26.03 3.58 -10.73
C LEU A 213 -27.44 3.38 -11.28
N GLN A 214 -28.31 4.41 -11.21
CA GLN A 214 -29.65 4.35 -11.82
C GLN A 214 -29.59 4.23 -13.34
N ALA A 215 -28.67 4.96 -14.00
CA ALA A 215 -28.52 4.92 -15.45
C ALA A 215 -27.81 3.66 -15.94
N LYS A 216 -26.93 3.06 -15.14
CA LYS A 216 -26.06 1.93 -15.49
C LYS A 216 -25.90 0.98 -14.30
N PRO A 217 -26.92 0.21 -13.94
CA PRO A 217 -26.91 -0.64 -12.72
C PRO A 217 -25.90 -1.79 -12.79
N ASP A 218 -25.48 -2.20 -13.98
CA ASP A 218 -24.52 -3.30 -14.18
C ASP A 218 -23.06 -2.80 -14.22
N CYS A 219 -22.82 -1.49 -14.09
CA CYS A 219 -21.48 -0.92 -14.09
C CYS A 219 -20.91 -0.83 -12.68
N THR A 220 -19.62 -1.07 -12.57
CA THR A 220 -18.87 -0.81 -11.34
C THR A 220 -18.39 0.64 -11.30
N PHE A 221 -18.69 1.33 -10.22
CA PHE A 221 -18.19 2.68 -9.99
C PHE A 221 -17.30 2.71 -8.75
N VAL A 222 -16.19 3.46 -8.84
CA VAL A 222 -15.27 3.64 -7.73
C VAL A 222 -14.99 5.11 -7.53
N VAL A 223 -15.16 5.59 -6.31
CA VAL A 223 -14.89 6.98 -5.99
C VAL A 223 -13.40 7.16 -5.71
N ALA A 224 -12.73 7.94 -6.57
CA ALA A 224 -11.35 8.36 -6.38
C ALA A 224 -11.36 9.76 -5.74
N GLY A 225 -11.40 9.79 -4.40
CA GLY A 225 -11.54 11.02 -3.62
C GLY A 225 -10.21 11.71 -3.36
N ASP A 226 -10.30 12.99 -2.99
CA ASP A 226 -9.18 13.76 -2.52
C ASP A 226 -8.91 13.40 -1.03
N ASN A 227 -7.66 13.35 -0.61
CA ASN A 227 -7.29 13.04 0.77
C ASN A 227 -7.36 14.28 1.66
N ASP A 228 -8.54 14.89 1.73
CA ASP A 228 -8.89 15.96 2.64
C ASP A 228 -10.22 15.67 3.35
N GLU A 229 -10.59 16.48 4.35
CA GLU A 229 -11.79 16.25 5.14
C GLU A 229 -13.08 16.21 4.30
N ALA A 230 -13.19 17.04 3.26
CA ALA A 230 -14.36 17.12 2.40
C ALA A 230 -14.44 15.93 1.43
N GLY A 231 -13.32 15.55 0.83
CA GLY A 231 -13.18 14.41 -0.07
C GLY A 231 -13.45 13.09 0.64
N ILE A 232 -12.86 12.88 1.82
CA ILE A 232 -13.07 11.67 2.64
C ILE A 232 -14.56 11.53 3.02
N LYS A 233 -15.19 12.59 3.54
CA LYS A 233 -16.62 12.56 3.87
C LYS A 233 -17.52 12.28 2.67
N ALA A 234 -17.15 12.77 1.49
CA ALA A 234 -17.91 12.48 0.27
C ALA A 234 -17.77 11.02 -0.16
N CYS A 235 -16.57 10.43 -0.01
CA CYS A 235 -16.31 9.02 -0.26
C CYS A 235 -17.08 8.11 0.70
N GLU A 236 -16.96 8.36 2.01
CA GLU A 236 -17.67 7.62 3.07
C GLU A 236 -19.18 7.64 2.84
N ARG A 237 -19.74 8.82 2.53
CA ARG A 237 -21.17 8.95 2.25
C ARG A 237 -21.58 8.21 0.98
N ALA A 238 -20.79 8.25 -0.10
CA ALA A 238 -21.09 7.51 -1.31
C ALA A 238 -21.06 5.99 -1.07
N GLN A 239 -20.14 5.51 -0.23
CA GLN A 239 -20.07 4.12 0.18
C GLN A 239 -21.25 3.72 1.06
N GLU A 240 -21.60 4.52 2.07
CA GLU A 240 -22.75 4.24 2.95
C GLU A 240 -24.09 4.23 2.21
N ASP A 241 -24.29 5.18 1.28
CA ASP A 241 -25.56 5.32 0.55
C ASP A 241 -25.73 4.27 -0.58
N HIS A 242 -24.61 3.77 -1.18
CA HIS A 242 -24.63 3.03 -2.46
C HIS A 242 -23.74 1.78 -2.52
N ASP A 243 -23.03 1.42 -1.45
CA ASP A 243 -22.10 0.27 -1.40
C ASP A 243 -21.03 0.32 -2.52
N VAL A 244 -20.54 1.51 -2.87
CA VAL A 244 -19.47 1.71 -3.84
C VAL A 244 -18.12 1.78 -3.14
N GLU A 245 -17.10 1.17 -3.75
CA GLU A 245 -15.74 1.29 -3.24
C GLU A 245 -15.18 2.70 -3.44
N TYR A 246 -14.27 3.10 -2.55
CA TYR A 246 -13.50 4.33 -2.76
C TYR A 246 -12.02 4.14 -2.47
N ILE A 247 -11.23 4.99 -3.10
CA ILE A 247 -9.78 5.06 -2.95
C ILE A 247 -9.36 6.51 -2.78
N ILE A 248 -8.33 6.74 -1.98
CA ILE A 248 -7.74 8.07 -1.75
C ILE A 248 -6.20 7.99 -1.85
N PRO A 249 -5.50 9.06 -2.23
CA PRO A 249 -4.05 9.12 -2.16
C PRO A 249 -3.52 8.88 -0.74
N ASP A 250 -2.30 8.38 -0.61
CA ASP A 250 -1.66 8.05 0.68
C ASP A 250 -1.11 9.26 1.45
N ILE A 251 -1.13 10.46 0.86
CA ILE A 251 -0.66 11.71 1.47
C ILE A 251 -1.85 12.62 1.73
N GLU A 252 -1.97 13.08 2.97
CA GLU A 252 -2.99 14.06 3.38
C GLU A 252 -2.90 15.35 2.55
N GLY A 253 -4.04 15.85 2.09
CA GLY A 253 -4.17 17.04 1.26
C GLY A 253 -3.87 16.83 -0.22
N TRP A 254 -3.55 15.61 -0.68
CA TRP A 254 -3.32 15.31 -2.08
C TRP A 254 -4.58 14.81 -2.80
N ASP A 255 -4.66 15.19 -4.09
CA ASP A 255 -5.48 14.51 -5.08
C ASP A 255 -4.61 13.61 -6.00
N TYR A 256 -5.23 12.84 -6.90
CA TYR A 256 -4.47 12.01 -7.84
C TYR A 256 -3.70 12.82 -8.89
N SER A 257 -4.08 14.08 -9.15
CA SER A 257 -3.30 14.97 -10.00
C SER A 257 -2.01 15.44 -9.32
N ASP A 258 -2.00 15.58 -7.99
CA ASP A 258 -0.79 15.88 -7.23
C ASP A 258 0.14 14.66 -7.20
N MET A 259 -0.40 13.45 -7.00
CA MET A 259 0.36 12.20 -7.08
C MET A 259 1.01 12.01 -8.46
N TRP A 260 0.28 12.29 -9.54
CA TRP A 260 0.77 12.24 -10.91
C TRP A 260 1.95 13.18 -11.15
N LEU A 261 1.86 14.40 -10.65
CA LEU A 261 2.91 15.41 -10.82
C LEU A 261 4.19 15.08 -10.05
N GLU A 262 4.04 14.58 -8.82
CA GLU A 262 5.15 14.36 -7.89
C GLU A 262 5.78 12.96 -8.03
N ARG A 263 4.98 11.92 -8.34
CA ARG A 263 5.44 10.52 -8.36
C ARG A 263 5.39 9.86 -9.74
N GLY A 264 4.76 10.51 -10.71
CA GLY A 264 4.67 10.06 -12.09
C GLY A 264 3.54 9.06 -12.38
N PRO A 265 3.37 8.71 -13.69
CA PRO A 265 2.22 7.94 -14.18
C PRO A 265 2.14 6.52 -13.62
N ASP A 266 3.26 5.80 -13.52
CA ASP A 266 3.27 4.39 -13.10
C ASP A 266 2.82 4.23 -11.64
N VAL A 267 3.29 5.12 -10.75
CA VAL A 267 2.91 5.10 -9.33
C VAL A 267 1.44 5.49 -9.15
N THR A 268 0.97 6.46 -9.93
CA THR A 268 -0.44 6.86 -9.91
C THR A 268 -1.34 5.76 -10.43
N ALA A 269 -0.97 5.08 -11.52
CA ALA A 269 -1.70 3.95 -12.05
C ALA A 269 -1.78 2.78 -11.05
N GLU A 270 -0.68 2.51 -10.33
CA GLU A 270 -0.66 1.47 -9.29
C GLU A 270 -1.56 1.81 -8.10
N ALA A 271 -1.55 3.08 -7.66
CA ALA A 271 -2.40 3.56 -6.56
C ALA A 271 -3.91 3.57 -6.91
N LEU A 272 -4.23 3.61 -8.19
CA LEU A 272 -5.60 3.54 -8.71
C LEU A 272 -6.08 2.11 -8.96
N LYS A 273 -5.23 1.10 -8.82
CA LYS A 273 -5.66 -0.29 -8.96
C LYS A 273 -6.61 -0.68 -7.83
N ILE A 274 -7.76 -1.15 -8.23
CA ILE A 274 -8.71 -1.77 -7.33
C ILE A 274 -8.47 -3.27 -7.41
N GLU A 275 -8.09 -3.84 -6.30
CA GLU A 275 -8.09 -5.28 -6.18
C GLU A 275 -9.55 -5.73 -6.00
N SER A 276 -10.15 -6.15 -7.10
CA SER A 276 -11.45 -6.84 -7.00
C SER A 276 -11.35 -7.93 -5.96
N VAL A 277 -12.32 -8.04 -5.06
CA VAL A 277 -12.40 -9.17 -4.11
C VAL A 277 -12.27 -10.52 -4.83
N LEU A 278 -12.74 -10.58 -6.08
CA LEU A 278 -12.57 -11.77 -6.95
C LEU A 278 -11.11 -11.98 -7.40
N SER A 279 -10.23 -10.98 -7.34
CA SER A 279 -8.80 -11.18 -7.64
C SER A 279 -8.10 -12.07 -6.59
N GLN A 280 -8.68 -12.16 -5.40
CA GLN A 280 -8.20 -13.01 -4.30
C GLN A 280 -8.66 -14.47 -4.43
N VAL A 281 -9.50 -14.78 -5.42
CA VAL A 281 -9.99 -16.13 -5.67
C VAL A 281 -9.66 -16.56 -7.10
N PHE A 282 -9.42 -17.84 -7.29
CA PHE A 282 -9.31 -18.44 -8.61
C PHE A 282 -10.36 -19.53 -8.77
N PHE A 283 -10.88 -19.67 -9.98
CA PHE A 283 -11.79 -20.75 -10.28
C PHE A 283 -11.03 -21.97 -10.81
N PRO A 284 -11.44 -23.22 -10.48
CA PRO A 284 -10.71 -24.42 -10.90
C PRO A 284 -10.45 -24.51 -12.40
N TYR A 285 -11.35 -23.98 -13.23
CA TYR A 285 -11.21 -23.99 -14.69
C TYR A 285 -10.14 -22.99 -15.22
N ASP A 286 -9.76 -21.98 -14.42
CA ASP A 286 -8.71 -21.02 -14.75
C ASP A 286 -7.34 -21.41 -14.17
N ALA A 287 -7.33 -22.44 -13.29
CA ALA A 287 -6.12 -22.87 -12.62
C ALA A 287 -5.10 -23.41 -13.63
N LYS A 288 -3.93 -22.79 -13.67
CA LYS A 288 -2.78 -23.23 -14.45
C LYS A 288 -1.70 -23.80 -13.53
N PRO A 289 -0.96 -24.84 -13.95
CA PRO A 289 0.14 -25.35 -13.14
C PRO A 289 1.18 -24.24 -12.90
N GLN A 290 1.50 -24.00 -11.64
CA GLN A 290 2.61 -23.13 -11.28
C GLN A 290 3.92 -23.92 -11.44
N LEU A 291 4.56 -23.79 -12.59
CA LEU A 291 5.80 -24.50 -12.92
C LEU A 291 7.03 -23.83 -12.31
N SER A 292 6.96 -22.56 -11.97
CA SER A 292 7.98 -21.84 -11.21
C SER A 292 7.65 -21.90 -9.72
N ARG A 293 8.50 -22.55 -8.93
CA ARG A 293 8.42 -22.46 -7.47
C ARG A 293 8.95 -21.11 -7.05
N ASN A 294 8.13 -20.30 -6.41
CA ASN A 294 8.53 -19.02 -5.83
C ASN A 294 9.33 -19.28 -4.56
N TYR A 295 10.65 -19.38 -4.67
CA TYR A 295 11.55 -19.49 -3.52
C TYR A 295 12.31 -18.18 -3.31
N LEU A 296 12.46 -17.79 -2.06
CA LEU A 296 13.38 -16.75 -1.66
C LEU A 296 14.84 -17.29 -1.64
N MET A 297 14.99 -18.50 -1.11
CA MET A 297 16.24 -19.27 -1.16
C MET A 297 15.90 -20.74 -1.42
N LYS A 298 16.39 -21.25 -2.55
CA LYS A 298 16.04 -22.60 -3.02
C LYS A 298 16.38 -23.66 -1.97
N GLY A 299 15.41 -24.48 -1.61
CA GLY A 299 15.55 -25.56 -0.64
C GLY A 299 15.52 -25.13 0.83
N TRP A 300 15.36 -23.82 1.13
CA TRP A 300 15.36 -23.29 2.48
C TRP A 300 14.17 -22.39 2.80
N PHE A 301 13.88 -21.39 1.96
CA PHE A 301 12.83 -20.41 2.21
C PHE A 301 11.98 -20.17 0.97
N GLY A 302 10.66 -20.25 1.10
CA GLY A 302 9.69 -19.80 0.07
C GLY A 302 9.41 -18.31 0.17
N GLU A 303 9.01 -17.67 -0.92
CA GLU A 303 8.54 -16.28 -0.91
C GLU A 303 7.19 -16.18 -0.16
N GLY A 304 6.98 -15.12 0.59
CA GLY A 304 5.73 -14.85 1.29
C GLY A 304 5.36 -15.86 2.39
N GLN A 305 6.27 -16.72 2.80
CA GLN A 305 6.06 -17.76 3.82
C GLN A 305 6.53 -17.33 5.21
N MET A 306 6.24 -18.14 6.22
CA MET A 306 6.73 -17.96 7.58
C MET A 306 7.69 -19.06 7.97
N SER A 307 8.81 -18.70 8.62
CA SER A 307 9.76 -19.68 9.14
C SER A 307 10.15 -19.42 10.60
N VAL A 308 10.54 -20.49 11.28
CA VAL A 308 11.13 -20.45 12.62
C VAL A 308 12.51 -21.10 12.60
N ILE A 309 13.51 -20.35 13.06
CA ILE A 309 14.87 -20.82 13.25
C ILE A 309 15.11 -20.98 14.76
N TYR A 310 15.28 -22.19 15.22
CA TYR A 310 15.36 -22.46 16.65
C TYR A 310 16.59 -23.30 17.01
N GLY A 311 16.95 -23.29 18.28
CA GLY A 311 18.08 -24.05 18.83
C GLY A 311 18.48 -23.55 20.21
N PRO A 312 19.43 -24.23 20.89
CA PRO A 312 19.94 -23.84 22.20
C PRO A 312 20.53 -22.41 22.19
N SER A 313 20.68 -21.82 23.36
CA SER A 313 21.42 -20.56 23.50
C SER A 313 22.86 -20.75 23.02
N ASN A 314 23.45 -19.71 22.46
CA ASN A 314 24.84 -19.68 21.96
C ASN A 314 25.18 -20.65 20.80
N VAL A 315 24.19 -21.31 20.20
CA VAL A 315 24.42 -22.19 19.04
C VAL A 315 24.76 -21.41 17.74
N GLY A 316 24.61 -20.09 17.74
CA GLY A 316 24.93 -19.24 16.60
C GLY A 316 23.73 -18.86 15.72
N LYS A 317 22.49 -18.94 16.23
CA LYS A 317 21.26 -18.61 15.48
C LYS A 317 21.31 -17.25 14.78
N SER A 318 21.61 -16.18 15.52
CA SER A 318 21.68 -14.83 14.96
C SER A 318 22.76 -14.68 13.91
N PHE A 319 23.90 -15.38 14.02
CA PHE A 319 24.94 -15.38 12.99
C PHE A 319 24.48 -16.11 11.72
N PHE A 320 23.80 -17.23 11.89
CA PHE A 320 23.25 -18.00 10.77
C PHE A 320 22.18 -17.17 10.02
N VAL A 321 21.23 -16.57 10.74
CA VAL A 321 20.16 -15.78 10.12
C VAL A 321 20.69 -14.49 9.50
N LEU A 322 21.70 -13.85 10.11
CA LEU A 322 22.36 -12.67 9.54
C LEU A 322 23.07 -13.00 8.22
N ASP A 323 23.70 -14.17 8.13
CA ASP A 323 24.35 -14.64 6.91
C ASP A 323 23.35 -14.89 5.77
N ILE A 324 22.22 -15.51 6.09
CA ILE A 324 21.08 -15.67 5.16
C ILE A 324 20.58 -14.29 4.69
N ALA A 325 20.32 -13.38 5.63
CA ALA A 325 19.88 -12.01 5.36
C ALA A 325 20.84 -11.28 4.42
N TRP A 326 22.13 -11.42 4.67
CA TRP A 326 23.19 -10.80 3.87
C TRP A 326 23.16 -11.26 2.42
N HIS A 327 23.08 -12.56 2.18
CA HIS A 327 23.06 -13.12 0.82
C HIS A 327 21.77 -12.75 0.05
N ILE A 328 20.63 -12.72 0.73
CA ILE A 328 19.37 -12.25 0.13
C ILE A 328 19.49 -10.75 -0.23
N ALA A 329 19.97 -9.93 0.70
CA ALA A 329 20.14 -8.50 0.49
C ALA A 329 21.17 -8.15 -0.58
N ALA A 330 22.20 -8.97 -0.74
CA ALA A 330 23.22 -8.84 -1.79
C ALA A 330 22.81 -9.47 -3.12
N SER A 331 21.67 -10.18 -3.18
CA SER A 331 21.26 -10.97 -4.35
C SER A 331 22.32 -12.00 -4.79
N GLN A 332 23.00 -12.61 -3.83
CA GLN A 332 24.07 -13.57 -4.06
C GLN A 332 23.64 -14.99 -3.68
N THR A 333 24.17 -15.98 -4.41
CA THR A 333 23.93 -17.40 -4.10
C THR A 333 24.44 -17.73 -2.70
N TRP A 334 23.66 -18.52 -1.94
CA TRP A 334 24.07 -19.00 -0.63
C TRP A 334 24.39 -20.49 -0.67
N ASN A 335 25.62 -20.87 -0.35
CA ASN A 335 26.04 -22.26 -0.34
C ASN A 335 25.60 -23.06 -1.60
N ASN A 336 25.82 -22.51 -2.79
CA ASN A 336 25.36 -22.99 -4.10
C ASN A 336 23.84 -23.05 -4.30
N ASN A 337 23.04 -22.58 -3.35
CA ASN A 337 21.60 -22.44 -3.54
C ASN A 337 21.27 -21.11 -4.22
N LYS A 338 20.36 -21.15 -5.17
CA LYS A 338 19.86 -19.94 -5.83
C LYS A 338 19.06 -19.09 -4.84
N VAL A 339 19.23 -17.77 -4.92
CA VAL A 339 18.56 -16.77 -4.09
C VAL A 339 17.77 -15.83 -5.00
N SER A 340 16.51 -15.58 -4.65
CA SER A 340 15.71 -14.47 -5.17
C SER A 340 16.00 -13.25 -4.29
N GLY A 341 16.91 -12.40 -4.75
CA GLY A 341 17.39 -11.27 -3.96
C GLY A 341 16.39 -10.13 -3.83
N GLY A 342 16.63 -9.27 -2.86
CA GLY A 342 15.85 -8.06 -2.61
C GLY A 342 16.13 -7.47 -1.24
N SER A 343 15.38 -6.42 -0.85
CA SER A 343 15.60 -5.77 0.44
C SER A 343 15.24 -6.69 1.61
N VAL A 344 16.02 -6.59 2.68
CA VAL A 344 15.79 -7.33 3.93
C VAL A 344 15.66 -6.34 5.08
N LEU A 345 14.61 -6.50 5.90
CA LEU A 345 14.44 -5.78 7.15
C LEU A 345 14.78 -6.70 8.33
N TYR A 346 15.81 -6.38 9.10
CA TYR A 346 16.25 -7.14 10.25
C TYR A 346 15.90 -6.42 11.55
N LEU A 347 15.02 -6.99 12.36
CA LEU A 347 14.63 -6.49 13.66
C LEU A 347 15.51 -7.17 14.74
N ALA A 348 16.60 -6.51 15.12
CA ALA A 348 17.56 -7.00 16.10
C ALA A 348 17.12 -6.60 17.52
N THR A 349 16.15 -7.31 18.08
CA THR A 349 15.53 -6.95 19.37
C THR A 349 16.40 -7.18 20.61
N GLU A 350 17.47 -7.98 20.49
CA GLU A 350 18.44 -8.26 21.55
C GLU A 350 19.80 -7.58 21.34
N GLY A 351 20.12 -7.20 20.12
CA GLY A 351 21.51 -6.95 19.74
C GLY A 351 22.07 -5.57 20.07
N GLY A 352 21.26 -4.54 20.24
CA GLY A 352 21.73 -3.18 20.51
C GLY A 352 22.95 -2.77 19.65
N MET A 353 23.93 -2.08 20.28
CA MET A 353 25.17 -1.67 19.60
C MET A 353 26.05 -2.84 19.11
N ALA A 354 25.99 -3.99 19.78
CA ALA A 354 26.77 -5.18 19.36
C ALA A 354 26.37 -5.69 17.97
N PHE A 355 25.15 -5.41 17.51
CA PHE A 355 24.72 -5.79 16.18
C PHE A 355 25.46 -5.04 15.07
N HIS A 356 25.85 -3.78 15.28
CA HIS A 356 26.68 -3.02 14.34
C HIS A 356 28.00 -3.74 14.05
N ASN A 357 28.65 -4.26 15.08
CA ASN A 357 29.90 -5.01 14.94
C ASN A 357 29.73 -6.26 14.08
N ARG A 358 28.58 -6.96 14.20
CA ARG A 358 28.27 -8.10 13.33
C ARG A 358 28.13 -7.69 11.87
N VAL A 359 27.44 -6.58 11.58
CA VAL A 359 27.29 -6.05 10.21
C VAL A 359 28.65 -5.61 9.65
N VAL A 360 29.51 -4.99 10.45
CA VAL A 360 30.87 -4.61 10.02
C VAL A 360 31.69 -5.86 9.66
N ALA A 361 31.62 -6.92 10.51
CA ALA A 361 32.32 -8.18 10.24
C ALA A 361 31.82 -8.86 8.95
N MET A 362 30.51 -8.85 8.69
CA MET A 362 29.95 -9.36 7.44
C MET A 362 30.51 -8.62 6.22
N ARG A 363 30.59 -7.28 6.31
CA ARG A 363 31.15 -6.44 5.24
C ARG A 363 32.65 -6.68 5.00
N GLN A 364 33.41 -6.97 6.07
CA GLN A 364 34.83 -7.35 5.96
C GLN A 364 35.02 -8.77 5.39
N HIS A 365 34.06 -9.66 5.67
CA HIS A 365 34.13 -11.04 5.22
C HIS A 365 33.69 -11.21 3.76
N TYR A 366 32.64 -10.52 3.34
CA TYR A 366 32.06 -10.55 1.98
C TYR A 366 32.40 -9.29 1.20
N THR A 367 33.68 -9.08 0.90
CA THR A 367 34.21 -7.87 0.25
C THR A 367 33.75 -7.68 -1.20
N ASP A 368 33.34 -8.75 -1.87
CA ASP A 368 32.80 -8.77 -3.23
C ASP A 368 31.30 -8.48 -3.30
N HIS A 369 30.59 -8.56 -2.18
CA HIS A 369 29.17 -8.21 -2.11
C HIS A 369 29.00 -6.69 -2.04
N LYS A 370 28.50 -6.12 -3.16
CA LYS A 370 28.19 -4.69 -3.28
C LYS A 370 26.68 -4.46 -3.14
N ASP A 371 26.32 -3.23 -2.81
CA ASP A 371 24.92 -2.78 -2.75
C ASP A 371 23.99 -3.68 -1.90
N VAL A 372 24.45 -4.05 -0.71
CA VAL A 372 23.71 -4.92 0.21
C VAL A 372 22.50 -4.18 0.78
N LYS A 373 21.31 -4.57 0.36
CA LYS A 373 20.03 -3.93 0.69
C LYS A 373 19.48 -4.42 2.04
N LEU A 374 20.30 -4.34 3.08
CA LEU A 374 19.98 -4.77 4.44
C LEU A 374 19.68 -3.57 5.34
N ALA A 375 18.42 -3.42 5.76
CA ALA A 375 18.02 -2.46 6.77
C ALA A 375 17.96 -3.15 8.15
N VAL A 376 18.61 -2.57 9.16
CA VAL A 376 18.64 -3.12 10.52
C VAL A 376 17.98 -2.13 11.47
N ARG A 377 17.02 -2.61 12.25
CA ARG A 377 16.43 -1.87 13.37
C ARG A 377 16.96 -2.48 14.69
N PRO A 378 17.92 -1.84 15.36
CA PRO A 378 18.53 -2.37 16.59
C PRO A 378 17.78 -1.93 17.86
N SER A 379 16.45 -2.00 17.83
CA SER A 379 15.60 -1.57 18.95
C SER A 379 14.45 -2.56 19.17
N PRO A 380 13.97 -2.69 20.41
CA PRO A 380 12.83 -3.55 20.72
C PRO A 380 11.61 -3.21 19.87
N VAL A 381 10.82 -4.23 19.58
CA VAL A 381 9.53 -4.17 18.88
C VAL A 381 8.55 -5.02 19.67
N ASN A 382 7.35 -4.53 19.87
CA ASN A 382 6.27 -5.31 20.46
C ASN A 382 5.32 -5.81 19.35
N MET A 383 5.51 -7.02 18.90
CA MET A 383 4.67 -7.63 17.86
C MET A 383 3.24 -7.93 18.32
N LEU A 384 2.90 -7.71 19.60
CA LEU A 384 1.54 -7.86 20.13
C LEU A 384 0.77 -6.54 20.15
N ASP A 385 1.42 -5.41 19.90
CA ASP A 385 0.78 -4.10 19.80
C ASP A 385 0.44 -3.77 18.34
N ALA A 386 -0.77 -4.15 17.93
CA ALA A 386 -1.24 -3.96 16.56
C ALA A 386 -1.36 -2.47 16.16
N ASN A 387 -1.59 -1.57 17.12
CA ASN A 387 -1.89 -0.17 16.82
C ASN A 387 -0.65 0.72 16.70
N VAL A 388 0.41 0.43 17.44
CA VAL A 388 1.62 1.27 17.48
C VAL A 388 2.74 0.64 16.66
N ASP A 389 3.25 -0.51 17.10
CA ASP A 389 4.45 -1.08 16.50
C ASP A 389 4.20 -1.68 15.11
N MET A 390 3.02 -2.26 14.85
CA MET A 390 2.68 -2.78 13.52
C MET A 390 2.58 -1.67 12.47
N ASN A 391 1.98 -0.53 12.82
CA ASN A 391 1.92 0.63 11.91
C ASN A 391 3.33 1.19 11.63
N VAL A 392 4.19 1.24 12.66
CA VAL A 392 5.60 1.65 12.49
C VAL A 392 6.35 0.68 11.59
N LEU A 393 6.16 -0.64 11.75
CA LEU A 393 6.80 -1.64 10.91
C LEU A 393 6.30 -1.57 9.45
N ALA A 394 5.00 -1.43 9.24
CA ALA A 394 4.43 -1.26 7.90
C ALA A 394 4.98 0.01 7.21
N LYS A 395 5.09 1.13 7.94
CA LYS A 395 5.72 2.35 7.44
C LYS A 395 7.20 2.14 7.13
N LEU A 396 7.94 1.47 8.00
CA LEU A 396 9.36 1.17 7.81
C LEU A 396 9.57 0.29 6.56
N CYS A 397 8.73 -0.73 6.36
CA CYS A 397 8.79 -1.57 5.16
C CYS A 397 8.55 -0.75 3.88
N ARG A 398 7.57 0.19 3.88
CA ARG A 398 7.33 1.10 2.75
C ARG A 398 8.52 2.01 2.47
N GLU A 399 9.14 2.58 3.52
CA GLU A 399 10.31 3.44 3.35
C GLU A 399 11.53 2.67 2.82
N VAL A 400 11.78 1.46 3.34
CA VAL A 400 12.85 0.58 2.83
C VAL A 400 12.58 0.20 1.37
N ALA A 401 11.33 -0.13 1.05
CA ALA A 401 10.95 -0.48 -0.32
C ALA A 401 11.12 0.70 -1.30
N ARG A 402 10.84 1.92 -0.86
CA ARG A 402 11.04 3.13 -1.67
C ARG A 402 12.52 3.38 -2.00
N ILE A 403 13.44 3.04 -1.08
CA ILE A 403 14.89 3.28 -1.27
C ILE A 403 15.54 2.13 -2.03
N HIS A 404 15.20 0.89 -1.73
CA HIS A 404 15.93 -0.29 -2.14
C HIS A 404 15.10 -1.33 -2.93
N GLY A 405 13.82 -1.02 -3.20
CA GLY A 405 12.88 -1.96 -3.80
C GLY A 405 12.20 -2.88 -2.77
N PRO A 406 11.26 -3.74 -3.21
CA PRO A 406 10.39 -4.51 -2.33
C PRO A 406 11.13 -5.27 -1.23
N VAL A 407 10.59 -5.24 -0.01
CA VAL A 407 11.11 -6.03 1.11
C VAL A 407 10.78 -7.50 0.85
N LYS A 408 11.80 -8.34 0.70
CA LYS A 408 11.66 -9.77 0.42
C LYS A 408 11.70 -10.64 1.69
N MET A 409 12.34 -10.14 2.74
CA MET A 409 12.41 -10.86 4.01
C MET A 409 12.38 -9.90 5.19
N ILE A 410 11.59 -10.25 6.21
CA ILE A 410 11.57 -9.60 7.52
C ILE A 410 12.06 -10.60 8.56
N ILE A 411 13.07 -10.25 9.34
CA ILE A 411 13.64 -11.11 10.36
C ILE A 411 13.34 -10.55 11.74
N ILE A 412 12.83 -11.38 12.64
CA ILE A 412 12.54 -11.06 14.04
C ILE A 412 13.50 -11.86 14.92
N ASP A 413 14.52 -11.21 15.45
CA ASP A 413 15.55 -11.83 16.29
C ASP A 413 15.60 -11.13 17.68
N THR A 414 14.90 -11.63 18.70
CA THR A 414 14.21 -12.92 18.81
C THR A 414 12.70 -12.78 19.05
N LEU A 415 11.94 -13.88 18.82
CA LEU A 415 10.49 -13.97 19.09
C LEU A 415 10.17 -13.59 20.55
N SER A 416 10.88 -14.17 21.52
CA SER A 416 10.61 -13.90 22.95
C SER A 416 10.71 -12.41 23.31
N ARG A 417 11.64 -11.68 22.71
CA ARG A 417 11.78 -10.23 22.90
C ARG A 417 10.69 -9.45 22.18
N ALA A 418 10.32 -9.91 21.01
CA ALA A 418 9.27 -9.28 20.20
C ALA A 418 7.86 -9.48 20.79
N MET A 419 7.67 -10.41 21.71
CA MET A 419 6.43 -10.59 22.47
C MET A 419 6.33 -9.68 23.72
N SER A 420 7.35 -8.87 24.02
CA SER A 420 7.32 -7.82 25.06
C SER A 420 6.79 -8.26 26.43
N GLY A 421 7.25 -9.44 26.92
CA GLY A 421 6.89 -9.96 28.25
C GLY A 421 5.59 -10.79 28.30
N ALA A 422 4.90 -10.98 27.19
CA ALA A 422 3.79 -11.93 27.10
C ALA A 422 4.29 -13.39 27.21
N ASN A 423 3.36 -14.31 27.44
CA ASN A 423 3.69 -15.70 27.67
C ASN A 423 3.73 -16.50 26.35
N GLU A 424 4.92 -16.86 25.90
CA GLU A 424 5.12 -17.67 24.67
C GLU A 424 4.46 -19.06 24.70
N ASN A 425 4.01 -19.54 25.88
CA ASN A 425 3.26 -20.79 26.02
C ASN A 425 1.74 -20.54 26.05
N SER A 426 1.28 -19.28 26.10
CA SER A 426 -0.13 -18.94 26.00
C SER A 426 -0.63 -19.11 24.55
N PRO A 427 -1.71 -19.87 24.32
CA PRO A 427 -2.29 -19.97 22.99
C PRO A 427 -2.79 -18.62 22.46
N GLU A 428 -3.28 -17.74 23.34
CA GLU A 428 -3.80 -16.41 22.98
C GLU A 428 -2.68 -15.50 22.49
N ASP A 429 -1.60 -15.37 23.27
CA ASP A 429 -0.47 -14.51 22.94
C ASP A 429 0.24 -14.99 21.68
N MET A 430 0.44 -16.30 21.56
CA MET A 430 1.08 -16.89 20.38
C MET A 430 0.21 -16.73 19.11
N THR A 431 -1.10 -16.89 19.21
CA THR A 431 -2.01 -16.70 18.09
C THR A 431 -2.01 -15.23 17.63
N LYS A 432 -1.98 -14.29 18.57
CA LYS A 432 -1.87 -12.86 18.27
C LYS A 432 -0.54 -12.51 17.57
N PHE A 433 0.57 -13.07 18.05
CA PHE A 433 1.88 -12.92 17.42
C PHE A 433 1.87 -13.45 15.97
N ILE A 434 1.34 -14.65 15.76
CA ILE A 434 1.22 -15.26 14.43
C ILE A 434 0.35 -14.39 13.51
N GLY A 435 -0.82 -13.95 13.98
CA GLY A 435 -1.72 -13.09 13.21
C GLY A 435 -1.04 -11.78 12.74
N ASN A 436 -0.23 -11.16 13.60
CA ASN A 436 0.52 -9.96 13.24
C ASN A 436 1.67 -10.26 12.26
N CYS A 437 2.29 -11.45 12.33
CA CYS A 437 3.24 -11.91 11.30
C CYS A 437 2.54 -12.13 9.96
N ASP A 438 1.34 -12.72 9.96
CA ASP A 438 0.54 -12.91 8.75
C ASP A 438 0.13 -11.57 8.14
N GLN A 439 -0.29 -10.60 8.95
CA GLN A 439 -0.59 -9.24 8.48
C GLN A 439 0.63 -8.57 7.82
N LEU A 440 1.84 -8.71 8.40
CA LEU A 440 3.06 -8.20 7.74
C LEU A 440 3.31 -8.90 6.39
N ARG A 441 3.08 -10.20 6.30
CA ARG A 441 3.22 -10.96 5.05
C ARG A 441 2.24 -10.47 4.00
N GLU A 442 0.98 -10.29 4.36
CA GLU A 442 -0.06 -9.76 3.46
C GLU A 442 0.28 -8.35 2.95
N LEU A 443 0.69 -7.45 3.85
CA LEU A 443 1.01 -6.07 3.50
C LEU A 443 2.27 -5.91 2.63
N THR A 444 3.22 -6.86 2.73
CA THR A 444 4.55 -6.70 2.10
C THR A 444 4.89 -7.74 1.05
N GLY A 445 4.20 -8.88 1.05
CA GLY A 445 4.60 -10.07 0.29
C GLY A 445 5.91 -10.71 0.79
N ALA A 446 6.50 -10.20 1.88
CA ALA A 446 7.78 -10.65 2.39
C ALA A 446 7.68 -11.99 3.13
N HIS A 447 8.78 -12.76 3.09
CA HIS A 447 8.97 -13.90 3.99
C HIS A 447 9.24 -13.41 5.41
N VAL A 448 8.52 -13.90 6.41
CA VAL A 448 8.75 -13.57 7.83
C VAL A 448 9.49 -14.71 8.51
N ALA A 449 10.73 -14.45 8.98
CA ALA A 449 11.56 -15.40 9.69
C ALA A 449 11.69 -15.01 11.16
N THR A 450 11.41 -15.93 12.08
CA THR A 450 11.54 -15.69 13.51
C THR A 450 12.64 -16.54 14.13
N VAL A 451 13.48 -15.94 14.94
CA VAL A 451 14.51 -16.65 15.72
C VAL A 451 13.97 -16.96 17.10
N HIS A 452 14.08 -18.22 17.51
CA HIS A 452 13.56 -18.67 18.79
C HIS A 452 14.48 -19.65 19.51
N HIS A 453 14.23 -19.90 20.78
CA HIS A 453 14.95 -20.90 21.56
C HIS A 453 14.29 -22.28 21.42
N SER A 454 15.09 -23.35 21.54
CA SER A 454 14.55 -24.70 21.70
C SER A 454 13.87 -24.88 23.04
N GLY A 455 12.84 -25.74 23.10
CA GLY A 455 12.25 -26.22 24.34
C GLY A 455 13.25 -27.04 25.19
N LYS A 456 12.87 -27.34 26.42
CA LYS A 456 13.64 -28.27 27.29
C LYS A 456 13.72 -29.68 26.70
N ASP A 457 12.66 -30.10 26.02
CA ASP A 457 12.61 -31.34 25.25
C ASP A 457 12.97 -31.03 23.80
N LYS A 458 14.15 -31.50 23.36
CA LYS A 458 14.62 -31.31 21.96
C LYS A 458 13.66 -31.95 20.94
N ALA A 459 12.99 -33.03 21.28
CA ALA A 459 12.05 -33.69 20.40
C ALA A 459 10.77 -32.88 20.14
N ALA A 460 10.44 -31.95 21.02
CA ALA A 460 9.29 -31.08 20.89
C ALA A 460 9.48 -29.91 19.88
N GLY A 461 10.73 -29.65 19.43
CA GLY A 461 11.05 -28.59 18.49
C GLY A 461 11.25 -27.21 19.13
N ALA A 462 10.79 -26.14 18.46
CA ALA A 462 10.84 -24.79 18.98
C ALA A 462 10.03 -24.68 20.29
N ARG A 463 10.53 -23.84 21.21
CA ARG A 463 9.84 -23.56 22.48
C ARG A 463 8.53 -22.81 22.21
N GLY A 464 7.55 -22.91 23.13
CA GLY A 464 6.29 -22.20 23.08
C GLY A 464 5.11 -23.07 22.69
N HIS A 465 3.96 -22.41 22.42
CA HIS A 465 2.72 -23.11 22.09
C HIS A 465 2.79 -23.78 20.71
N SER A 466 2.18 -24.95 20.58
CA SER A 466 2.17 -25.76 19.33
C SER A 466 1.58 -25.03 18.11
N SER A 467 0.80 -23.97 18.30
CA SER A 467 0.27 -23.14 17.22
C SER A 467 1.39 -22.50 16.37
N LEU A 468 2.53 -22.14 16.97
CA LEU A 468 3.68 -21.60 16.22
C LEU A 468 4.16 -22.61 15.17
N ARG A 469 4.35 -23.87 15.59
CA ARG A 469 4.75 -24.95 14.68
C ARG A 469 3.69 -25.24 13.61
N ALA A 470 2.41 -25.17 13.98
CA ALA A 470 1.32 -25.37 13.02
C ALA A 470 1.28 -24.29 11.94
N ALA A 471 1.51 -23.03 12.32
CA ALA A 471 1.46 -21.87 11.42
C ALA A 471 2.69 -21.75 10.52
N THR A 472 3.88 -22.17 10.96
CA THR A 472 5.10 -22.05 10.17
C THR A 472 5.14 -23.01 8.98
N ASP A 473 5.65 -22.51 7.85
CA ASP A 473 5.87 -23.31 6.63
C ASP A 473 7.22 -24.04 6.67
N THR A 474 8.24 -23.39 7.24
CA THR A 474 9.59 -23.94 7.37
C THR A 474 10.10 -23.87 8.81
N GLU A 475 10.64 -24.98 9.33
CA GLU A 475 11.38 -25.00 10.58
C GLU A 475 12.83 -25.38 10.33
N ILE A 476 13.74 -24.63 10.93
CA ILE A 476 15.19 -24.89 10.86
C ILE A 476 15.71 -25.04 12.27
N GLU A 477 16.21 -26.24 12.58
CA GLU A 477 16.86 -26.55 13.83
C GLU A 477 18.36 -26.29 13.73
N LEU A 478 18.91 -25.54 14.69
CA LEU A 478 20.33 -25.39 14.86
C LEU A 478 20.81 -26.25 16.03
N ASP A 479 21.86 -27.02 15.80
CA ASP A 479 22.53 -27.82 16.84
C ASP A 479 24.05 -27.54 16.85
N TYR A 480 24.68 -27.85 17.96
CA TYR A 480 26.11 -27.63 18.19
C TYR A 480 26.73 -28.86 18.83
N ASN A 481 27.75 -29.36 18.20
CA ASN A 481 28.59 -30.43 18.73
C ASN A 481 29.81 -29.80 19.41
N GLU A 482 29.82 -29.82 20.75
CA GLU A 482 30.89 -29.21 21.58
C GLU A 482 32.26 -29.88 21.34
N GLU A 483 32.31 -31.20 21.08
CA GLU A 483 33.54 -31.94 20.93
C GLU A 483 34.27 -31.60 19.62
N THR A 484 33.51 -31.32 18.56
CA THR A 484 34.05 -31.01 17.22
C THR A 484 34.03 -29.53 16.88
N GLY A 485 33.30 -28.73 17.67
CA GLY A 485 33.07 -27.34 17.38
C GLY A 485 32.16 -27.11 16.18
N LEU A 486 31.58 -28.17 15.60
CA LEU A 486 30.72 -28.11 14.42
C LEU A 486 29.30 -27.72 14.78
N ARG A 487 28.72 -26.84 13.98
CA ARG A 487 27.32 -26.44 14.04
C ARG A 487 26.58 -26.97 12.82
N SER A 488 25.34 -27.33 13.00
CA SER A 488 24.48 -27.74 11.89
C SER A 488 23.16 -26.96 11.91
N ALA A 489 22.70 -26.52 10.76
CA ALA A 489 21.34 -26.06 10.53
C ALA A 489 20.62 -27.10 9.68
N LYS A 490 19.47 -27.60 10.13
CA LYS A 490 18.69 -28.65 9.49
C LYS A 490 17.25 -28.20 9.30
N ALA A 491 16.75 -28.29 8.07
CA ALA A 491 15.33 -28.10 7.78
C ALA A 491 14.53 -29.30 8.27
N THR A 492 13.86 -29.16 9.42
CA THR A 492 13.09 -30.22 10.09
C THR A 492 11.63 -30.26 9.64
N LYS A 493 11.10 -29.14 9.14
CA LYS A 493 9.79 -29.02 8.53
C LYS A 493 9.88 -28.17 7.26
N GLN A 494 9.20 -28.60 6.22
CA GLN A 494 8.98 -27.82 5.00
C GLN A 494 7.61 -28.19 4.42
N ARG A 495 6.74 -27.18 4.15
CA ARG A 495 5.40 -27.45 3.64
C ARG A 495 5.42 -27.76 2.13
N ASP A 496 6.20 -26.98 1.36
CA ASP A 496 6.18 -27.02 -0.10
C ASP A 496 7.51 -27.46 -0.73
N MET A 497 8.50 -27.86 0.09
CA MET A 497 9.83 -28.29 -0.33
C MET A 497 10.20 -29.61 0.37
N GLU A 498 11.27 -30.26 -0.11
CA GLU A 498 11.80 -31.46 0.55
C GLU A 498 12.45 -31.10 1.88
N THR A 499 12.17 -31.89 2.92
CA THR A 499 12.81 -31.79 4.23
C THR A 499 14.20 -32.38 4.23
N GLY A 500 15.01 -32.06 5.25
CA GLY A 500 16.29 -32.70 5.48
C GLY A 500 17.51 -32.00 4.87
N ALA A 501 17.31 -30.82 4.27
CA ALA A 501 18.45 -29.96 3.92
C ALA A 501 19.30 -29.68 5.16
N VAL A 502 20.63 -29.90 5.07
CA VAL A 502 21.58 -29.68 6.16
C VAL A 502 22.69 -28.76 5.71
N PHE A 503 23.02 -27.78 6.52
CA PHE A 503 24.18 -26.91 6.35
C PHE A 503 25.07 -26.98 7.60
N ASN A 504 26.30 -27.48 7.43
CA ASN A 504 27.28 -27.55 8.50
C ASN A 504 28.23 -26.37 8.42
N PHE A 505 28.44 -25.70 9.56
CA PHE A 505 29.23 -24.48 9.62
C PHE A 505 30.01 -24.35 10.94
N LYS A 506 30.98 -23.44 10.92
CA LYS A 506 31.74 -22.98 12.10
C LYS A 506 31.60 -21.45 12.25
N LEU A 507 31.87 -20.96 13.43
CA LEU A 507 32.02 -19.53 13.68
C LEU A 507 33.49 -19.15 13.53
N LYS A 508 33.78 -18.25 12.60
CA LYS A 508 35.11 -17.65 12.40
C LYS A 508 35.13 -16.32 13.12
N VAL A 509 36.07 -16.13 14.03
CA VAL A 509 36.28 -14.86 14.72
C VAL A 509 36.85 -13.84 13.73
N ILE A 510 36.30 -12.64 13.77
CA ILE A 510 36.78 -11.48 13.01
C ILE A 510 37.13 -10.40 14.04
N GLU A 511 38.35 -9.91 13.98
CA GLU A 511 38.83 -8.76 14.75
C GLU A 511 38.46 -7.48 14.01
N LEU A 512 37.84 -6.54 14.72
CA LEU A 512 37.35 -5.26 14.18
C LEU A 512 38.29 -4.09 14.51
N GLY A 513 39.12 -4.22 15.52
CA GLY A 513 40.03 -3.21 16.05
C GLY A 513 40.25 -3.38 17.54
N GLN A 514 40.71 -2.34 18.20
CA GLN A 514 40.87 -2.28 19.65
C GLN A 514 39.94 -1.22 20.25
N ASP A 515 39.47 -1.47 21.45
CA ASP A 515 38.71 -0.50 22.25
C ASP A 515 39.62 0.54 22.94
N ASP A 516 39.03 1.43 23.74
CA ASP A 516 39.74 2.51 24.42
C ASP A 516 40.74 1.99 25.49
N ASP A 517 40.54 0.73 25.93
CA ASP A 517 41.43 0.07 26.89
C ASP A 517 42.54 -0.74 26.20
N GLY A 518 42.52 -0.81 24.87
CA GLY A 518 43.48 -1.55 24.04
C GLY A 518 43.13 -3.02 23.87
N ASP A 519 41.96 -3.47 24.29
CA ASP A 519 41.50 -4.82 24.13
C ASP A 519 40.93 -5.05 22.74
N ALA A 520 41.17 -6.24 22.16
CA ALA A 520 40.67 -6.58 20.84
C ALA A 520 39.14 -6.70 20.79
N VAL A 521 38.50 -5.88 19.98
CA VAL A 521 37.06 -5.96 19.70
C VAL A 521 36.84 -7.01 18.63
N THR A 522 36.16 -8.09 18.97
CA THR A 522 35.92 -9.22 18.07
C THR A 522 34.44 -9.56 17.94
N THR A 523 34.07 -10.14 16.81
CA THR A 523 32.77 -10.80 16.59
C THR A 523 32.97 -12.02 15.69
N CYS A 524 31.87 -12.66 15.26
CA CYS A 524 31.96 -13.83 14.40
C CYS A 524 31.17 -13.66 13.12
N VAL A 525 31.62 -14.41 12.10
CA VAL A 525 30.86 -14.74 10.88
C VAL A 525 30.79 -16.26 10.73
N ILE A 526 29.87 -16.76 9.92
CA ILE A 526 29.82 -18.18 9.64
C ILE A 526 30.74 -18.54 8.48
N THR A 527 31.31 -19.76 8.53
CA THR A 527 32.04 -20.36 7.43
C THR A 527 31.57 -21.79 7.24
N LYS A 528 31.42 -22.20 5.97
CA LYS A 528 31.03 -23.57 5.66
C LYS A 528 32.08 -24.56 6.17
N ALA A 529 31.64 -25.64 6.81
CA ALA A 529 32.52 -26.71 7.21
C ALA A 529 33.01 -27.50 6.00
N SER A 530 34.28 -27.95 6.00
CA SER A 530 34.83 -28.81 4.96
C SER A 530 34.26 -30.23 5.05
N SER A 531 34.38 -30.99 3.95
CA SER A 531 33.96 -32.40 3.95
C SER A 531 34.74 -33.24 4.98
N GLU A 532 36.02 -32.95 5.18
CA GLU A 532 36.87 -33.63 6.16
C GLU A 532 36.38 -33.37 7.60
N GLU A 533 36.02 -32.12 7.91
CA GLU A 533 35.49 -31.74 9.22
C GLU A 533 34.14 -32.42 9.52
N ILE A 534 33.29 -32.55 8.50
CA ILE A 534 32.00 -33.24 8.61
C ILE A 534 32.21 -34.74 8.81
N GLU A 535 33.13 -35.36 8.05
CA GLU A 535 33.46 -36.77 8.20
C GLU A 535 34.06 -37.07 9.58
N ASP A 536 34.97 -36.22 10.06
CA ASP A 536 35.57 -36.38 11.40
C ASP A 536 34.53 -36.25 12.50
N ALA A 537 33.56 -35.35 12.34
CA ALA A 537 32.44 -35.19 13.29
C ALA A 537 31.48 -36.39 13.32
N ASN A 538 31.31 -37.07 12.18
CA ASN A 538 30.43 -38.22 12.06
C ASN A 538 31.12 -39.57 12.37
N ARG A 539 32.44 -39.56 12.57
CA ARG A 539 33.14 -40.81 12.94
C ARG A 539 32.68 -41.29 14.31
N PRO A 540 32.35 -42.58 14.44
CA PRO A 540 32.00 -43.16 15.72
C PRO A 540 33.09 -42.89 16.76
N GLN A 541 32.72 -42.26 17.84
CA GLN A 541 33.66 -42.01 18.94
C GLN A 541 34.04 -43.30 19.61
N ILE A 542 35.34 -43.56 19.65
CA ILE A 542 35.89 -44.70 20.35
C ILE A 542 35.91 -44.40 21.85
N LYS A 543 34.91 -44.93 22.57
CA LYS A 543 34.75 -44.74 24.04
C LYS A 543 35.37 -45.92 24.78
N GLY A 544 36.64 -45.82 25.11
CA GLY A 544 37.32 -46.81 25.94
C GLY A 544 38.85 -46.61 25.99
N LYS A 545 39.46 -46.73 27.19
CA LYS A 545 40.90 -46.49 27.37
C LYS A 545 41.77 -47.27 26.36
N ASN A 546 41.44 -48.54 26.10
CA ASN A 546 42.20 -49.40 25.16
C ASN A 546 42.00 -48.99 23.72
N GLN A 547 40.78 -48.55 23.34
CA GLN A 547 40.48 -48.11 21.99
C GLN A 547 41.11 -46.74 21.66
N THR A 548 41.18 -45.86 22.65
CA THR A 548 41.85 -44.55 22.53
C THR A 548 43.38 -44.76 22.39
N LEU A 549 43.94 -45.68 23.17
CA LEU A 549 45.35 -46.04 23.04
C LEU A 549 45.68 -46.65 21.68
N LEU A 550 44.85 -47.57 21.17
CA LEU A 550 44.96 -48.16 19.84
C LEU A 550 44.95 -47.10 18.74
N ARG A 551 44.05 -46.13 18.86
CA ARG A 551 43.92 -45.00 17.89
C ARG A 551 45.13 -44.09 17.94
N SER A 552 45.68 -43.79 19.10
CA SER A 552 46.91 -43.01 19.23
C SER A 552 48.12 -43.71 18.62
N VAL A 553 48.25 -45.03 18.84
CA VAL A 553 49.29 -45.85 18.24
C VAL A 553 49.14 -45.93 16.73
N PHE A 554 47.94 -46.12 16.19
CA PHE A 554 47.68 -46.09 14.74
C PHE A 554 48.00 -44.73 14.12
N LYS A 555 47.66 -43.63 14.80
CA LYS A 555 47.95 -42.27 14.34
C LYS A 555 49.46 -42.00 14.32
N GLN A 556 50.19 -42.50 15.31
CA GLN A 556 51.64 -42.42 15.38
C GLN A 556 52.32 -43.26 14.31
N LEU A 557 51.94 -44.52 14.11
CA LEU A 557 52.45 -45.42 13.06
C LEU A 557 52.19 -44.83 11.65
N ARG A 558 51.07 -44.16 11.46
CA ARG A 558 50.75 -43.50 10.17
C ARG A 558 51.59 -42.24 9.95
N SER A 559 51.89 -41.46 10.99
CA SER A 559 52.78 -40.31 10.92
C SER A 559 54.24 -40.68 10.73
N GLU A 560 54.62 -41.85 11.18
CA GLU A 560 56.00 -42.45 11.01
C GLU A 560 56.15 -43.20 9.70
N GLY A 561 55.14 -43.21 8.80
CA GLY A 561 55.19 -43.91 7.52
C GLY A 561 55.11 -45.44 7.59
N LEU A 562 54.91 -45.97 8.80
CA LEU A 562 54.84 -47.40 9.09
C LEU A 562 53.40 -47.92 8.94
N GLY A 563 52.79 -47.80 7.79
CA GLY A 563 51.41 -48.23 7.59
C GLY A 563 50.88 -48.10 6.16
N ASN A 564 51.74 -47.79 5.22
CA ASN A 564 51.36 -47.80 3.82
C ASN A 564 51.34 -49.27 3.29
N PRO A 565 50.20 -49.80 2.84
CA PRO A 565 50.17 -51.12 2.22
C PRO A 565 51.04 -51.09 0.97
N ASN A 566 51.96 -52.01 0.88
CA ASN A 566 52.69 -52.27 -0.33
C ASN A 566 51.73 -52.51 -1.50
N PRO A 567 51.90 -51.91 -2.67
CA PRO A 567 50.97 -52.12 -3.80
C PRO A 567 51.07 -53.55 -4.33
N GLY A 568 50.49 -54.53 -3.69
CA GLY A 568 50.52 -55.95 -3.99
C GLY A 568 50.17 -56.82 -2.77
N GLY A 569 50.05 -56.26 -1.58
CA GLY A 569 49.70 -57.02 -0.37
C GLY A 569 48.18 -57.07 -0.14
N VAL A 570 47.72 -58.22 0.31
CA VAL A 570 46.35 -58.49 0.71
C VAL A 570 45.97 -57.48 1.79
N GLY A 571 45.02 -56.60 1.44
CA GLY A 571 44.52 -55.59 2.37
C GLY A 571 43.93 -56.24 3.63
N TRP A 572 44.18 -55.63 4.78
CA TRP A 572 43.48 -55.97 6.00
C TRP A 572 41.97 -55.79 5.79
N PRO A 573 41.12 -56.78 6.16
CA PRO A 573 39.66 -56.63 6.05
C PRO A 573 39.22 -55.43 6.89
N GLU A 574 38.36 -54.60 6.33
CA GLU A 574 37.67 -53.55 7.08
C GLU A 574 36.99 -54.16 8.32
N PRO A 575 37.07 -53.52 9.49
CA PRO A 575 36.40 -54.02 10.67
C PRO A 575 34.88 -54.08 10.40
N ARG A 576 34.34 -55.29 10.31
CA ARG A 576 32.90 -55.49 10.27
C ARG A 576 32.29 -54.93 11.57
N ALA A 577 31.32 -54.04 11.44
CA ALA A 577 30.52 -53.60 12.54
C ALA A 577 29.78 -54.84 13.10
N TYR A 578 30.13 -55.26 14.31
CA TYR A 578 29.29 -56.17 15.09
C TYR A 578 28.21 -55.33 15.75
N HIS A 579 26.97 -55.69 15.50
CA HIS A 579 25.77 -55.16 16.12
C HIS A 579 25.77 -55.36 17.63
#